data_5c6393c5cf9647e048518353b71fa770
#
_entry.id   5c6393c5cf9647e048518353b71fa770
#
_cell.length_a   1.000
_cell.length_b   1.000
_cell.length_c   1.000
_cell.angle_alpha   90.00
_cell.angle_beta   90.00
_cell.angle_gamma   90.00
#
_symmetry.space_group_name_H-M   'P 1'
#
loop_
_entity.id
_entity.type
_entity.pdbx_description
1 polymer ?
#
loop_
_entity_poly.entity_id
_entity_poly.type
_entity_poly.pdbx_seq_one_letter_code
_entity_poly.pdbx_strand_id
1 'polypeptide(L)'
;MKGIARFFTLYWIVYFSTCIAYNDLPGFSSIDEAMTILLFLYTITKFGSRYTNRKPWNEFFVCLSIIAFYVGYSLMFGANVAESVWLDLMQEIRPYTIIFCTWILNPQFTKKQKKWMLATMVVTLFSWIFYHPESLQSENAEFPVLGQLAICTGMAWYLLTEPIKRNRYIALALVLTGMIAPKFKFMGEVVCFIAFVFFLKKRLNFRSPKTMIYCAIVVAIILTVTWTRFDGYYISGMSNDELARPMTYKTSIKMLYDYFPFGSG
;
A
#
# COMPACT_ATOMS: atom_id res chain seq x y z
N MET A 1 -5.10 -24.77 -9.90
CA MET A 1 -4.59 -23.48 -10.40
C MET A 1 -5.65 -22.60 -11.07
N LYS A 2 -6.45 -23.10 -12.07
CA LYS A 2 -7.47 -22.27 -12.74
C LYS A 2 -8.51 -21.64 -11.80
N GLY A 3 -8.94 -22.34 -10.75
CA GLY A 3 -9.90 -21.83 -9.76
C GLY A 3 -9.35 -20.67 -8.92
N ILE A 4 -8.10 -20.77 -8.46
CA ILE A 4 -7.43 -19.71 -7.68
C ILE A 4 -7.30 -18.43 -8.52
N ALA A 5 -6.82 -18.55 -9.76
CA ALA A 5 -6.68 -17.39 -10.64
C ALA A 5 -8.03 -16.75 -11.01
N ARG A 6 -9.11 -17.55 -11.15
CA ARG A 6 -10.47 -17.03 -11.35
C ARG A 6 -10.97 -16.27 -10.13
N PHE A 7 -10.80 -16.85 -8.93
CA PHE A 7 -11.16 -16.20 -7.68
C PHE A 7 -10.47 -14.84 -7.55
N PHE A 8 -9.15 -14.78 -7.72
CA PHE A 8 -8.39 -13.52 -7.64
C PHE A 8 -8.81 -12.50 -8.71
N THR A 9 -9.15 -12.95 -9.92
CA THR A 9 -9.62 -12.03 -10.96
C THR A 9 -10.97 -11.42 -10.57
N LEU A 10 -11.92 -12.21 -10.06
CA LEU A 10 -13.20 -11.72 -9.57
C LEU A 10 -13.03 -10.83 -8.34
N TYR A 11 -12.21 -11.26 -7.38
CA TYR A 11 -11.86 -10.47 -6.20
C TYR A 11 -11.35 -9.08 -6.60
N TRP A 12 -10.39 -9.02 -7.53
CA TRP A 12 -9.83 -7.77 -8.03
C TRP A 12 -10.88 -6.88 -8.69
N ILE A 13 -11.70 -7.46 -9.58
CA ILE A 13 -12.74 -6.71 -10.28
C ILE A 13 -13.75 -6.13 -9.28
N VAL A 14 -14.24 -6.94 -8.34
CA VAL A 14 -15.19 -6.48 -7.33
C VAL A 14 -14.57 -5.39 -6.47
N TYR A 15 -13.38 -5.62 -5.92
CA TYR A 15 -12.71 -4.68 -5.04
C TYR A 15 -12.52 -3.30 -5.70
N PHE A 16 -11.96 -3.25 -6.92
CA PHE A 16 -11.74 -1.96 -7.60
C PHE A 16 -13.02 -1.32 -8.12
N SER A 17 -14.04 -2.10 -8.50
CA SER A 17 -15.33 -1.53 -8.90
C SER A 17 -16.07 -0.89 -7.71
N THR A 18 -15.93 -1.46 -6.53
CA THR A 18 -16.55 -0.93 -5.31
C THR A 18 -15.83 0.28 -4.73
N CYS A 19 -14.55 0.49 -5.06
CA CYS A 19 -13.82 1.70 -4.66
C CYS A 19 -14.50 2.99 -5.13
N ILE A 20 -15.20 2.97 -6.27
CA ILE A 20 -15.88 4.16 -6.82
C ILE A 20 -16.99 4.64 -5.87
N ALA A 21 -17.69 3.71 -5.22
CA ALA A 21 -18.82 4.01 -4.33
C ALA A 21 -18.45 4.00 -2.85
N TYR A 22 -17.15 3.99 -2.51
CA TYR A 22 -16.66 3.77 -1.16
C TYR A 22 -17.20 4.78 -0.13
N ASN A 23 -17.26 6.05 -0.51
CA ASN A 23 -17.75 7.12 0.37
C ASN A 23 -19.24 7.44 0.14
N ASP A 24 -19.83 7.03 -1.00
CA ASP A 24 -21.14 7.48 -1.41
C ASP A 24 -22.28 6.59 -0.90
N LEU A 25 -21.98 5.31 -0.67
CA LEU A 25 -22.98 4.34 -0.26
C LEU A 25 -22.75 3.84 1.18
N PRO A 26 -23.79 3.89 2.04
CA PRO A 26 -23.72 3.36 3.40
C PRO A 26 -23.27 1.89 3.39
N GLY A 27 -22.29 1.55 4.24
CA GLY A 27 -21.76 0.20 4.37
C GLY A 27 -20.66 -0.17 3.37
N PHE A 28 -20.40 0.63 2.34
CA PHE A 28 -19.29 0.39 1.43
C PHE A 28 -17.93 0.74 2.06
N SER A 29 -17.92 1.55 3.10
CA SER A 29 -16.70 1.85 3.89
C SER A 29 -16.05 0.60 4.52
N SER A 30 -16.82 -0.48 4.74
CA SER A 30 -16.31 -1.75 5.30
C SER A 30 -16.08 -2.83 4.25
N ILE A 31 -16.14 -2.50 2.97
CA ILE A 31 -16.01 -3.51 1.91
C ILE A 31 -14.60 -4.09 1.83
N ASP A 32 -13.60 -3.32 2.15
CA ASP A 32 -12.20 -3.75 2.18
C ASP A 32 -11.92 -4.72 3.32
N GLU A 33 -12.54 -4.56 4.49
CA GLU A 33 -12.53 -5.54 5.57
C GLU A 33 -13.21 -6.84 5.13
N ALA A 34 -14.43 -6.74 4.60
CA ALA A 34 -15.19 -7.89 4.12
C ALA A 34 -14.43 -8.67 3.04
N MET A 35 -13.82 -7.97 2.09
CA MET A 35 -13.00 -8.57 1.04
C MET A 35 -11.73 -9.22 1.60
N THR A 36 -11.09 -8.62 2.61
CA THR A 36 -9.92 -9.20 3.28
C THR A 36 -10.29 -10.49 4.02
N ILE A 37 -11.41 -10.49 4.74
CA ILE A 37 -11.93 -11.68 5.41
C ILE A 37 -12.26 -12.78 4.38
N LEU A 38 -12.92 -12.43 3.29
CA LEU A 38 -13.24 -13.36 2.21
C LEU A 38 -11.97 -14.00 1.61
N LEU A 39 -10.94 -13.21 1.37
CA LEU A 39 -9.65 -13.68 0.86
C LEU A 39 -8.99 -14.64 1.87
N PHE A 40 -8.99 -14.28 3.14
CA PHE A 40 -8.45 -15.10 4.21
C PHE A 40 -9.18 -16.45 4.34
N LEU A 41 -10.50 -16.44 4.39
CA LEU A 41 -11.32 -17.65 4.44
C LEU A 41 -11.09 -18.55 3.20
N TYR A 42 -11.04 -17.96 2.02
CA TYR A 42 -10.71 -18.69 0.80
C TYR A 42 -9.31 -19.35 0.88
N THR A 43 -8.34 -18.64 1.44
CA THR A 43 -6.97 -19.15 1.63
C THR A 43 -6.96 -20.35 2.55
N ILE A 44 -7.70 -20.29 3.66
CA ILE A 44 -7.85 -21.42 4.60
C ILE A 44 -8.47 -22.64 3.92
N THR A 45 -9.49 -22.48 3.07
CA THR A 45 -10.09 -23.61 2.34
C THR A 45 -9.10 -24.30 1.38
N LYS A 46 -7.99 -23.63 1.06
CA LYS A 46 -6.93 -24.19 0.22
C LYS A 46 -5.73 -24.69 1.03
N PHE A 47 -5.79 -24.63 2.34
CA PHE A 47 -4.75 -25.14 3.21
C PHE A 47 -4.47 -26.62 2.94
N GLY A 48 -3.19 -26.99 2.82
CA GLY A 48 -2.80 -28.37 2.48
C GLY A 48 -2.99 -28.77 1.02
N SER A 49 -3.56 -27.91 0.17
CA SER A 49 -3.65 -28.16 -1.27
C SER A 49 -2.26 -28.20 -1.92
N ARG A 50 -2.08 -29.05 -2.94
CA ARG A 50 -0.83 -29.14 -3.74
C ARG A 50 -0.46 -27.82 -4.44
N TYR A 51 -1.40 -26.89 -4.51
CA TYR A 51 -1.26 -25.63 -5.25
C TYR A 51 -0.90 -24.45 -4.35
N THR A 52 -0.79 -24.68 -3.03
CA THR A 52 -0.42 -23.63 -2.07
C THR A 52 1.06 -23.75 -1.69
N ASN A 53 1.70 -22.61 -1.55
CA ASN A 53 3.06 -22.54 -1.05
C ASN A 53 3.03 -22.71 0.48
N ARG A 54 3.79 -23.68 1.01
CA ARG A 54 3.82 -23.94 2.46
C ARG A 54 4.70 -22.94 3.24
N LYS A 55 5.77 -22.47 2.62
CA LYS A 55 6.72 -21.58 3.29
C LYS A 55 6.07 -20.30 3.86
N PRO A 56 5.24 -19.56 3.11
CA PRO A 56 4.60 -18.35 3.63
C PRO A 56 3.64 -18.58 4.79
N TRP A 57 3.15 -19.81 4.99
CA TRP A 57 2.28 -20.11 6.13
C TRP A 57 2.99 -19.92 7.46
N ASN A 58 4.20 -20.43 7.60
CA ASN A 58 4.97 -20.27 8.84
C ASN A 58 5.26 -18.81 9.12
N GLU A 59 5.67 -18.06 8.10
CA GLU A 59 5.95 -16.63 8.20
C GLU A 59 4.69 -15.83 8.55
N PHE A 60 3.54 -16.20 7.97
CA PHE A 60 2.25 -15.61 8.29
C PHE A 60 1.83 -15.87 9.74
N PHE A 61 1.98 -17.09 10.23
CA PHE A 61 1.67 -17.41 11.63
C PHE A 61 2.61 -16.70 12.61
N VAL A 62 3.88 -16.54 12.29
CA VAL A 62 4.81 -15.75 13.11
C VAL A 62 4.34 -14.29 13.17
N CYS A 63 3.99 -13.70 12.03
CA CYS A 63 3.46 -12.35 11.96
C CYS A 63 2.18 -12.19 12.78
N LEU A 64 1.22 -13.11 12.64
CA LEU A 64 -0.01 -13.11 13.44
C LEU A 64 0.26 -13.26 14.94
N SER A 65 1.24 -14.09 15.32
CA SER A 65 1.60 -14.28 16.74
C SER A 65 2.17 -12.99 17.34
N ILE A 66 3.00 -12.26 16.59
CA ILE A 66 3.54 -10.97 17.03
C ILE A 66 2.40 -9.96 17.20
N ILE A 67 1.49 -9.87 16.22
CA ILE A 67 0.34 -8.97 16.30
C ILE A 67 -0.55 -9.35 17.48
N ALA A 68 -0.87 -10.65 17.66
CA ALA A 68 -1.67 -11.12 18.78
C ALA A 68 -1.03 -10.82 20.13
N PHE A 69 0.31 -10.94 20.23
CA PHE A 69 1.05 -10.55 21.44
C PHE A 69 0.86 -9.06 21.75
N TYR A 70 1.02 -8.19 20.76
CA TYR A 70 0.86 -6.74 20.96
C TYR A 70 -0.58 -6.36 21.30
N VAL A 71 -1.57 -6.98 20.67
CA VAL A 71 -2.99 -6.79 21.01
C VAL A 71 -3.27 -7.24 22.45
N GLY A 72 -2.80 -8.42 22.82
CA GLY A 72 -2.93 -8.91 24.20
C GLY A 72 -2.27 -7.99 25.21
N TYR A 73 -1.05 -7.53 24.93
CA TYR A 73 -0.33 -6.58 25.75
C TYR A 73 -1.09 -5.25 25.88
N SER A 74 -1.57 -4.70 24.75
CA SER A 74 -2.34 -3.45 24.72
C SER A 74 -3.62 -3.52 25.55
N LEU A 75 -4.35 -4.64 25.49
CA LEU A 75 -5.57 -4.85 26.26
C LEU A 75 -5.33 -5.11 27.76
N MET A 76 -4.20 -5.71 28.13
CA MET A 76 -3.91 -6.07 29.53
C MET A 76 -3.19 -4.95 30.27
N PHE A 77 -2.29 -4.24 29.65
CA PHE A 77 -1.40 -3.28 30.29
C PHE A 77 -1.50 -1.88 29.72
N GLY A 78 -2.10 -1.72 28.54
CA GLY A 78 -2.28 -0.43 27.90
C GLY A 78 -3.44 0.38 28.46
N ALA A 79 -3.36 1.68 28.30
CA ALA A 79 -4.45 2.60 28.64
C ALA A 79 -5.50 2.73 27.52
N ASN A 80 -5.41 1.89 26.49
CA ASN A 80 -6.24 1.99 25.28
C ASN A 80 -7.64 1.39 25.49
N VAL A 81 -8.63 2.03 24.89
CA VAL A 81 -9.99 1.50 24.83
C VAL A 81 -10.03 0.34 23.85
N ALA A 82 -10.64 -0.79 24.25
CA ALA A 82 -10.70 -2.01 23.44
C ALA A 82 -11.24 -1.79 22.01
N GLU A 83 -12.17 -0.86 21.84
CA GLU A 83 -12.73 -0.50 20.53
C GLU A 83 -11.65 0.12 19.62
N SER A 84 -10.83 1.04 20.15
CA SER A 84 -9.74 1.65 19.38
C SER A 84 -8.68 0.62 19.00
N VAL A 85 -8.32 -0.27 19.91
CA VAL A 85 -7.36 -1.37 19.62
C VAL A 85 -7.88 -2.28 18.51
N TRP A 86 -9.19 -2.57 18.51
CA TRP A 86 -9.80 -3.39 17.46
C TRP A 86 -9.79 -2.70 16.09
N LEU A 87 -10.12 -1.42 16.04
CA LEU A 87 -10.11 -0.65 14.79
C LEU A 87 -8.69 -0.55 14.20
N ASP A 88 -7.71 -0.24 15.03
CA ASP A 88 -6.31 -0.17 14.62
C ASP A 88 -5.79 -1.54 14.15
N LEU A 89 -6.14 -2.61 14.88
CA LEU A 89 -5.79 -3.97 14.48
C LEU A 89 -6.33 -4.30 13.08
N MET A 90 -7.60 -3.98 12.81
CA MET A 90 -8.21 -4.29 11.51
C MET A 90 -7.57 -3.50 10.37
N GLN A 91 -7.14 -2.27 10.62
CA GLN A 91 -6.41 -1.47 9.64
C GLN A 91 -5.01 -2.02 9.37
N GLU A 92 -4.28 -2.37 10.42
CA GLU A 92 -2.89 -2.84 10.32
C GLU A 92 -2.78 -4.26 9.76
N ILE A 93 -3.66 -5.19 10.16
CA ILE A 93 -3.58 -6.59 9.72
C ILE A 93 -3.96 -6.78 8.24
N ARG A 94 -4.76 -5.90 7.67
CA ARG A 94 -5.30 -5.98 6.32
C ARG A 94 -4.23 -6.12 5.23
N PRO A 95 -3.25 -5.20 5.11
CA PRO A 95 -2.23 -5.31 4.07
C PRO A 95 -1.38 -6.57 4.22
N TYR A 96 -1.03 -6.98 5.45
CA TYR A 96 -0.29 -8.21 5.69
C TYR A 96 -1.09 -9.44 5.26
N THR A 97 -2.37 -9.50 5.61
CA THR A 97 -3.25 -10.59 5.21
C THR A 97 -3.33 -10.72 3.69
N ILE A 98 -3.51 -9.63 2.97
CA ILE A 98 -3.57 -9.63 1.50
C ILE A 98 -2.25 -10.12 0.90
N ILE A 99 -1.11 -9.64 1.39
CA ILE A 99 0.21 -10.03 0.91
C ILE A 99 0.45 -11.52 1.13
N PHE A 100 0.26 -12.01 2.35
CA PHE A 100 0.50 -13.41 2.69
C PHE A 100 -0.47 -14.36 1.97
N CYS A 101 -1.76 -14.05 1.94
CA CYS A 101 -2.74 -14.84 1.20
C CYS A 101 -2.40 -14.93 -0.29
N THR A 102 -1.99 -13.83 -0.90
CA THR A 102 -1.56 -13.80 -2.29
C THR A 102 -0.31 -14.65 -2.51
N TRP A 103 0.65 -14.58 -1.61
CA TRP A 103 1.88 -15.36 -1.67
C TRP A 103 1.62 -16.87 -1.47
N ILE A 104 0.76 -17.23 -0.51
CA ILE A 104 0.36 -18.62 -0.25
C ILE A 104 -0.36 -19.21 -1.46
N LEU A 105 -1.33 -18.49 -2.01
CA LEU A 105 -2.16 -18.98 -3.11
C LEU A 105 -1.45 -18.92 -4.47
N ASN A 106 -0.45 -18.08 -4.62
CA ASN A 106 0.39 -17.91 -5.81
C ASN A 106 -0.40 -17.99 -7.14
N PRO A 107 -1.35 -17.06 -7.39
CA PRO A 107 -2.26 -17.12 -8.53
C PRO A 107 -1.51 -16.98 -9.85
N GLN A 108 -1.75 -17.93 -10.78
CA GLN A 108 -1.18 -17.87 -12.12
C GLN A 108 -2.24 -17.36 -13.11
N PHE A 109 -2.10 -16.09 -13.52
CA PHE A 109 -3.09 -15.44 -14.38
C PHE A 109 -2.84 -15.70 -15.87
N THR A 110 -3.91 -15.96 -16.60
CA THR A 110 -3.91 -15.98 -18.08
C THR A 110 -3.81 -14.57 -18.65
N LYS A 111 -3.37 -14.44 -19.92
CA LYS A 111 -3.35 -13.13 -20.61
C LYS A 111 -4.71 -12.41 -20.60
N LYS A 112 -5.81 -13.18 -20.73
CA LYS A 112 -7.18 -12.63 -20.69
C LYS A 112 -7.53 -12.07 -19.32
N GLN A 113 -7.21 -12.81 -18.24
CA GLN A 113 -7.44 -12.35 -16.86
C GLN A 113 -6.64 -11.09 -16.55
N LYS A 114 -5.36 -11.03 -16.91
CA LYS A 114 -4.53 -9.84 -16.73
C LYS A 114 -5.11 -8.61 -17.45
N LYS A 115 -5.64 -8.80 -18.67
CA LYS A 115 -6.33 -7.72 -19.40
C LYS A 115 -7.57 -7.21 -18.68
N TRP A 116 -8.40 -8.12 -18.14
CA TRP A 116 -9.58 -7.72 -17.37
C TRP A 116 -9.23 -6.98 -16.09
N MET A 117 -8.26 -7.49 -15.33
CA MET A 117 -7.79 -6.81 -14.12
C MET A 117 -7.28 -5.39 -14.43
N LEU A 118 -6.51 -5.26 -15.50
CA LEU A 118 -5.97 -3.96 -15.91
C LEU A 118 -7.07 -3.02 -16.41
N ALA A 119 -8.00 -3.53 -17.22
CA ALA A 119 -9.14 -2.76 -17.70
C ALA A 119 -9.98 -2.23 -16.53
N THR A 120 -10.23 -3.05 -15.51
CA THR A 120 -10.95 -2.63 -14.31
C THR A 120 -10.24 -1.46 -13.62
N MET A 121 -8.93 -1.53 -13.41
CA MET A 121 -8.20 -0.43 -12.76
C MET A 121 -8.24 0.87 -13.56
N VAL A 122 -8.07 0.77 -14.87
CA VAL A 122 -8.15 1.94 -15.75
C VAL A 122 -9.56 2.53 -15.72
N VAL A 123 -10.60 1.69 -15.81
CA VAL A 123 -11.98 2.15 -15.72
C VAL A 123 -12.26 2.78 -14.35
N THR A 124 -11.80 2.16 -13.26
CA THR A 124 -11.95 2.73 -11.91
C THR A 124 -11.31 4.10 -11.80
N LEU A 125 -10.08 4.27 -12.32
CA LEU A 125 -9.37 5.56 -12.30
C LEU A 125 -10.14 6.65 -13.06
N PHE A 126 -10.61 6.35 -14.27
CA PHE A 126 -11.39 7.30 -15.05
C PHE A 126 -12.77 7.56 -14.45
N SER A 127 -13.45 6.52 -13.95
CA SER A 127 -14.74 6.68 -13.28
C SER A 127 -14.60 7.53 -12.02
N TRP A 128 -13.53 7.34 -11.24
CA TRP A 128 -13.27 8.18 -10.07
C TRP A 128 -13.17 9.66 -10.45
N ILE A 129 -12.38 10.00 -11.47
CA ILE A 129 -12.25 11.39 -11.95
C ILE A 129 -13.62 11.95 -12.44
N PHE A 130 -14.45 11.10 -13.03
CA PHE A 130 -15.75 11.51 -13.57
C PHE A 130 -16.78 11.73 -12.47
N TYR A 131 -16.84 10.85 -11.48
CA TYR A 131 -17.78 10.96 -10.34
C TYR A 131 -17.35 11.99 -9.29
N HIS A 132 -16.05 12.19 -9.13
CA HIS A 132 -15.47 13.10 -8.16
C HIS A 132 -14.55 14.12 -8.84
N PRO A 133 -15.09 15.02 -9.68
CA PRO A 133 -14.28 16.02 -10.39
C PRO A 133 -13.57 16.98 -9.42
N GLU A 134 -14.12 17.18 -8.23
CA GLU A 134 -13.51 17.92 -7.12
C GLU A 134 -12.20 17.27 -6.63
N SER A 135 -12.01 15.97 -6.85
CA SER A 135 -10.77 15.27 -6.52
C SER A 135 -9.55 15.77 -7.31
N LEU A 136 -9.76 16.55 -8.37
CA LEU A 136 -8.70 17.24 -9.10
C LEU A 136 -8.22 18.52 -8.41
N GLN A 137 -8.93 19.01 -7.40
CA GLN A 137 -8.56 20.19 -6.64
C GLN A 137 -7.64 19.79 -5.48
N SER A 138 -6.50 20.49 -5.35
CA SER A 138 -5.45 20.15 -4.38
C SER A 138 -5.89 20.27 -2.91
N GLU A 139 -6.92 21.06 -2.65
CA GLU A 139 -7.45 21.30 -1.30
C GLU A 139 -8.50 20.26 -0.88
N ASN A 140 -9.01 19.47 -1.82
CA ASN A 140 -10.03 18.48 -1.53
C ASN A 140 -9.42 17.25 -0.81
N ALA A 141 -10.16 16.72 0.18
CA ALA A 141 -9.78 15.54 0.94
C ALA A 141 -9.64 14.27 0.07
N GLU A 142 -10.30 14.21 -1.08
CA GLU A 142 -10.28 13.06 -2.00
C GLU A 142 -9.13 13.08 -3.01
N PHE A 143 -8.46 14.21 -3.15
CA PHE A 143 -7.31 14.35 -4.03
C PHE A 143 -6.22 13.27 -3.81
N PRO A 144 -5.90 12.87 -2.56
CA PRO A 144 -4.96 11.79 -2.31
C PRO A 144 -5.42 10.42 -2.83
N VAL A 145 -6.71 10.16 -2.89
CA VAL A 145 -7.26 8.89 -3.39
C VAL A 145 -6.97 8.76 -4.88
N LEU A 146 -7.17 9.83 -5.64
CA LEU A 146 -6.81 9.88 -7.06
C LEU A 146 -5.32 9.59 -7.28
N GLY A 147 -4.45 10.20 -6.49
CA GLY A 147 -3.01 9.95 -6.54
C GLY A 147 -2.66 8.48 -6.28
N GLN A 148 -3.26 7.89 -5.26
CA GLN A 148 -3.07 6.47 -4.93
C GLN A 148 -3.57 5.54 -6.05
N LEU A 149 -4.75 5.81 -6.61
CA LEU A 149 -5.30 5.04 -7.73
C LEU A 149 -4.41 5.10 -8.97
N ALA A 150 -3.87 6.27 -9.29
CA ALA A 150 -2.96 6.43 -10.42
C ALA A 150 -1.67 5.62 -10.24
N ILE A 151 -1.05 5.68 -9.04
CA ILE A 151 0.15 4.89 -8.71
C ILE A 151 -0.16 3.39 -8.78
N CYS A 152 -1.23 2.93 -8.15
CA CYS A 152 -1.63 1.52 -8.19
C CYS A 152 -1.89 1.05 -9.61
N THR A 153 -2.56 1.87 -10.44
CA THR A 153 -2.82 1.55 -11.85
C THR A 153 -1.53 1.43 -12.64
N GLY A 154 -0.57 2.33 -12.43
CA GLY A 154 0.74 2.28 -13.07
C GLY A 154 1.56 1.05 -12.65
N MET A 155 1.56 0.70 -11.36
CA MET A 155 2.21 -0.51 -10.85
C MET A 155 1.57 -1.77 -11.44
N ALA A 156 0.24 -1.84 -11.47
CA ALA A 156 -0.48 -2.95 -12.08
C ALA A 156 -0.20 -3.06 -13.59
N TRP A 157 -0.14 -1.94 -14.30
CA TRP A 157 0.26 -1.92 -15.71
C TRP A 157 1.62 -2.55 -15.90
N TYR A 158 2.59 -2.18 -15.09
CA TYR A 158 3.94 -2.75 -15.16
C TYR A 158 3.98 -4.26 -14.91
N LEU A 159 3.23 -4.73 -13.90
CA LEU A 159 3.25 -6.13 -13.47
C LEU A 159 2.42 -7.06 -14.39
N LEU A 160 1.32 -6.56 -14.92
CA LEU A 160 0.36 -7.37 -15.67
C LEU A 160 0.58 -7.36 -17.19
N THR A 161 1.40 -6.42 -17.72
CA THR A 161 1.70 -6.33 -19.15
C THR A 161 3.04 -7.00 -19.50
N GLU A 162 3.28 -7.17 -20.80
CA GLU A 162 4.56 -7.68 -21.29
C GLU A 162 5.69 -6.65 -21.04
N PRO A 163 6.91 -7.12 -20.71
CA PRO A 163 8.01 -6.24 -20.28
C PRO A 163 8.71 -5.52 -21.46
N ILE A 164 7.92 -4.90 -22.34
CA ILE A 164 8.41 -4.07 -23.45
C ILE A 164 8.63 -2.63 -23.00
N LYS A 165 9.51 -1.91 -23.72
CA LYS A 165 9.85 -0.51 -23.36
C LYS A 165 8.62 0.38 -23.27
N ARG A 166 7.69 0.29 -24.24
CA ARG A 166 6.45 1.08 -24.27
C ARG A 166 5.64 0.92 -22.98
N ASN A 167 5.41 -0.31 -22.54
CA ASN A 167 4.62 -0.57 -21.35
C ASN A 167 5.29 -0.04 -20.07
N ARG A 168 6.60 -0.04 -20.00
CA ARG A 168 7.34 0.57 -18.88
C ARG A 168 7.17 2.09 -18.83
N TYR A 169 7.20 2.75 -19.98
CA TYR A 169 6.97 4.20 -20.02
C TYR A 169 5.53 4.57 -19.69
N ILE A 170 4.55 3.78 -20.16
CA ILE A 170 3.14 3.97 -19.78
C ILE A 170 2.97 3.80 -18.26
N ALA A 171 3.53 2.74 -17.69
CA ALA A 171 3.51 2.51 -16.25
C ALA A 171 4.16 3.67 -15.48
N LEU A 172 5.31 4.14 -15.94
CA LEU A 172 6.00 5.28 -15.33
C LEU A 172 5.17 6.56 -15.43
N ALA A 173 4.56 6.83 -16.58
CA ALA A 173 3.70 8.00 -16.75
C ALA A 173 2.51 7.96 -15.78
N LEU A 174 1.84 6.80 -15.66
CA LEU A 174 0.73 6.61 -14.72
C LEU A 174 1.17 6.77 -13.25
N VAL A 175 2.34 6.23 -12.88
CA VAL A 175 2.88 6.39 -11.52
C VAL A 175 3.24 7.85 -11.25
N LEU A 176 3.84 8.54 -12.22
CA LEU A 176 4.19 9.96 -12.09
C LEU A 176 2.95 10.87 -11.98
N THR A 177 1.83 10.51 -12.64
CA THR A 177 0.57 11.28 -12.46
C THR A 177 0.07 11.25 -11.03
N GLY A 178 0.37 10.20 -10.26
CA GLY A 178 0.06 10.14 -8.83
C GLY A 178 0.78 11.20 -7.98
N MET A 179 1.91 11.76 -8.47
CA MET A 179 2.61 12.86 -7.80
C MET A 179 1.88 14.20 -7.87
N ILE A 180 0.84 14.32 -8.69
CA ILE A 180 -0.02 15.51 -8.72
C ILE A 180 -0.60 15.75 -7.32
N ALA A 181 -0.94 14.67 -6.59
CA ALA A 181 -1.31 14.77 -5.18
C ALA A 181 -0.05 14.99 -4.32
N PRO A 182 0.15 16.14 -3.67
CA PRO A 182 1.40 16.49 -2.99
C PRO A 182 1.53 15.82 -1.62
N LYS A 183 1.33 14.50 -1.54
CA LYS A 183 1.57 13.73 -0.32
C LYS A 183 2.92 13.04 -0.36
N PHE A 184 3.65 13.18 0.73
CA PHE A 184 5.00 12.65 0.90
C PHE A 184 5.10 11.14 0.63
N LYS A 185 4.08 10.36 1.05
CA LYS A 185 4.03 8.93 0.80
C LYS A 185 4.06 8.59 -0.70
N PHE A 186 3.41 9.40 -1.55
CA PHE A 186 3.38 9.14 -2.99
C PHE A 186 4.75 9.38 -3.64
N MET A 187 5.51 10.34 -3.17
CA MET A 187 6.89 10.54 -3.62
C MET A 187 7.74 9.32 -3.29
N GLY A 188 7.61 8.77 -2.08
CA GLY A 188 8.29 7.54 -1.67
C GLY A 188 7.90 6.35 -2.55
N GLU A 189 6.62 6.16 -2.83
CA GLU A 189 6.12 5.08 -3.69
C GLU A 189 6.65 5.19 -5.12
N VAL A 190 6.65 6.41 -5.70
CA VAL A 190 7.20 6.67 -7.04
C VAL A 190 8.69 6.39 -7.10
N VAL A 191 9.43 6.83 -6.10
CA VAL A 191 10.87 6.58 -6.01
C VAL A 191 11.17 5.08 -5.89
N CYS A 192 10.45 4.38 -5.01
CA CYS A 192 10.57 2.93 -4.87
C CYS A 192 10.23 2.21 -6.18
N PHE A 193 9.20 2.65 -6.90
CA PHE A 193 8.84 2.09 -8.20
C PHE A 193 9.94 2.31 -9.25
N ILE A 194 10.47 3.52 -9.36
CA ILE A 194 11.58 3.84 -10.27
C ILE A 194 12.80 3.00 -9.91
N ALA A 195 13.17 2.93 -8.65
CA ALA A 195 14.28 2.11 -8.17
C ALA A 195 14.08 0.64 -8.54
N PHE A 196 12.88 0.10 -8.30
CA PHE A 196 12.56 -1.28 -8.63
C PHE A 196 12.62 -1.56 -10.13
N VAL A 197 12.00 -0.73 -10.96
CA VAL A 197 11.87 -0.95 -12.39
C VAL A 197 13.19 -0.77 -13.15
N PHE A 198 13.96 0.24 -12.79
CA PHE A 198 15.15 0.62 -13.55
C PHE A 198 16.44 0.07 -12.96
N PHE A 199 16.51 -0.11 -11.64
CA PHE A 199 17.72 -0.51 -10.95
C PHE A 199 17.70 -1.98 -10.53
N LEU A 200 16.73 -2.44 -9.75
CA LEU A 200 16.75 -3.79 -9.18
C LEU A 200 16.61 -4.88 -10.24
N LYS A 201 15.84 -4.66 -11.30
CA LYS A 201 15.64 -5.67 -12.35
C LYS A 201 16.89 -5.92 -13.21
N LYS A 202 17.84 -4.99 -13.26
CA LYS A 202 19.09 -5.12 -14.02
C LYS A 202 20.21 -5.81 -13.24
N ARG A 203 19.94 -6.45 -12.10
CA ARG A 203 20.95 -6.99 -11.17
C ARG A 203 22.03 -5.92 -10.94
N LEU A 204 21.70 -4.92 -10.13
CA LEU A 204 22.63 -3.86 -9.78
C LEU A 204 23.97 -4.46 -9.35
N ASN A 205 24.96 -4.28 -10.19
CA ASN A 205 26.31 -4.60 -9.79
C ASN A 205 26.85 -3.42 -8.99
N PHE A 206 26.68 -3.46 -7.67
CA PHE A 206 27.18 -2.43 -6.75
C PHE A 206 28.70 -2.26 -6.77
N ARG A 207 29.43 -3.19 -7.41
CA ARG A 207 30.86 -3.04 -7.67
C ARG A 207 31.17 -2.13 -8.86
N SER A 208 30.15 -1.79 -9.67
CA SER A 208 30.35 -0.87 -10.79
C SER A 208 30.27 0.59 -10.33
N PRO A 209 31.32 1.42 -10.57
CA PRO A 209 31.32 2.83 -10.18
C PRO A 209 30.12 3.59 -10.76
N LYS A 210 29.73 3.26 -12.02
CA LYS A 210 28.55 3.86 -12.68
C LYS A 210 27.27 3.61 -11.90
N THR A 211 27.07 2.38 -11.41
CA THR A 211 25.88 2.02 -10.60
C THR A 211 25.87 2.77 -9.28
N MET A 212 27.02 2.89 -8.61
CA MET A 212 27.13 3.66 -7.37
C MET A 212 26.80 5.14 -7.57
N ILE A 213 27.30 5.75 -8.66
CA ILE A 213 27.00 7.15 -9.01
C ILE A 213 25.52 7.33 -9.25
N TYR A 214 24.85 6.46 -10.02
CA TYR A 214 23.41 6.54 -10.26
C TYR A 214 22.61 6.37 -8.96
N CYS A 215 22.97 5.42 -8.10
CA CYS A 215 22.34 5.27 -6.81
C CYS A 215 22.54 6.51 -5.94
N ALA A 216 23.73 7.08 -5.89
CA ALA A 216 24.04 8.29 -5.13
C ALA A 216 23.21 9.50 -5.65
N ILE A 217 23.10 9.67 -6.97
CA ILE A 217 22.27 10.73 -7.56
C ILE A 217 20.79 10.55 -7.18
N VAL A 218 20.26 9.33 -7.29
CA VAL A 218 18.87 9.05 -6.91
C VAL A 218 18.64 9.33 -5.43
N VAL A 219 19.53 8.87 -4.56
CA VAL A 219 19.47 9.15 -3.12
C VAL A 219 19.57 10.64 -2.85
N ALA A 220 20.47 11.37 -3.51
CA ALA A 220 20.60 12.82 -3.36
C ALA A 220 19.32 13.57 -3.78
N ILE A 221 18.72 13.18 -4.91
CA ILE A 221 17.43 13.75 -5.35
C ILE A 221 16.33 13.49 -4.33
N ILE A 222 16.24 12.25 -3.82
CA ILE A 222 15.27 11.87 -2.79
C ILE A 222 15.49 12.73 -1.55
N LEU A 223 16.73 12.80 -1.05
CA LEU A 223 17.06 13.58 0.14
C LEU A 223 16.78 15.07 -0.05
N THR A 224 17.10 15.64 -1.21
CA THR A 224 16.83 17.06 -1.48
C THR A 224 15.33 17.35 -1.52
N VAL A 225 14.56 16.55 -2.26
CA VAL A 225 13.10 16.72 -2.34
C VAL A 225 12.45 16.45 -0.99
N THR A 226 12.93 15.45 -0.26
CA THR A 226 12.47 15.10 1.08
C THR A 226 12.77 16.24 2.05
N TRP A 227 13.99 16.77 2.04
CA TRP A 227 14.44 17.84 2.95
C TRP A 227 13.66 19.13 2.74
N THR A 228 13.49 19.59 1.50
CA THR A 228 12.75 20.83 1.21
C THR A 228 11.29 20.75 1.64
N ARG A 229 10.66 19.57 1.51
CA ARG A 229 9.28 19.34 1.97
C ARG A 229 9.22 19.09 3.47
N PHE A 230 10.20 18.39 4.03
CA PHE A 230 10.29 18.09 5.45
C PHE A 230 10.53 19.37 6.26
N ASP A 231 11.41 20.24 5.81
CA ASP A 231 11.69 21.52 6.45
C ASP A 231 10.43 22.40 6.52
N GLY A 232 9.74 22.60 5.40
CA GLY A 232 8.50 23.38 5.36
C GLY A 232 7.32 22.77 6.13
N TYR A 233 7.24 21.45 6.22
CA TYR A 233 6.07 20.76 6.79
C TYR A 233 6.29 20.26 8.22
N TYR A 234 7.50 19.87 8.58
CA TYR A 234 7.83 19.27 9.87
C TYR A 234 8.64 20.21 10.77
N ILE A 235 9.69 20.85 10.25
CA ILE A 235 10.56 21.69 11.10
C ILE A 235 9.91 23.04 11.35
N SER A 236 9.50 23.77 10.31
CA SER A 236 8.78 25.04 10.48
C SER A 236 7.39 24.83 11.08
N GLY A 237 6.73 23.72 10.82
CA GLY A 237 5.50 23.31 11.49
C GLY A 237 5.70 22.86 12.94
N MET A 238 6.88 22.32 13.32
CA MET A 238 7.21 21.98 14.72
C MET A 238 7.41 23.19 15.63
N SER A 239 7.72 24.34 15.07
CA SER A 239 7.79 25.59 15.83
C SER A 239 6.41 26.13 16.21
N ASN A 240 5.36 25.67 15.56
CA ASN A 240 3.98 26.04 15.80
C ASN A 240 3.31 24.99 16.68
N ASP A 241 3.31 25.19 17.99
CA ASP A 241 2.77 24.25 18.99
C ASP A 241 1.25 24.00 18.84
N GLU A 242 0.57 24.78 18.00
CA GLU A 242 -0.86 24.63 17.71
C GLU A 242 -1.20 23.56 16.69
N LEU A 243 -0.21 23.03 15.97
CA LEU A 243 -0.45 21.97 14.97
C LEU A 243 -0.53 20.59 15.62
N ALA A 244 -1.61 19.87 15.36
CA ALA A 244 -1.87 18.53 15.93
C ALA A 244 -0.73 17.51 15.70
N ARG A 245 -0.02 17.56 14.56
CA ARG A 245 1.05 16.63 14.23
C ARG A 245 2.34 16.77 15.05
N PRO A 246 2.92 17.99 15.24
CA PRO A 246 4.05 18.16 16.15
C PRO A 246 3.74 17.66 17.56
N MET A 247 2.52 17.91 18.04
CA MET A 247 2.07 17.44 19.33
C MET A 247 2.03 15.89 19.39
N THR A 248 1.56 15.24 18.31
CA THR A 248 1.55 13.78 18.19
C THR A 248 2.97 13.21 18.21
N TYR A 249 3.93 13.81 17.50
CA TYR A 249 5.32 13.35 17.52
C TYR A 249 5.98 13.51 18.88
N LYS A 250 5.82 14.69 19.54
CA LYS A 250 6.32 14.92 20.91
C LYS A 250 5.76 13.88 21.88
N THR A 251 4.45 13.62 21.80
CA THR A 251 3.78 12.62 22.62
C THR A 251 4.30 11.21 22.33
N SER A 252 4.45 10.84 21.05
CA SER A 252 4.97 9.51 20.67
C SER A 252 6.41 9.30 21.13
N ILE A 253 7.28 10.33 21.05
CA ILE A 253 8.64 10.24 21.55
C ILE A 253 8.65 10.11 23.08
N LYS A 254 7.81 10.87 23.79
CA LYS A 254 7.66 10.75 25.23
C LYS A 254 7.17 9.35 25.63
N MET A 255 6.14 8.85 24.97
CA MET A 255 5.64 7.49 25.15
C MET A 255 6.72 6.43 24.89
N LEU A 256 7.56 6.62 23.88
CA LEU A 256 8.68 5.72 23.64
C LEU A 256 9.65 5.67 24.82
N TYR A 257 9.97 6.82 25.43
CA TYR A 257 10.86 6.85 26.61
C TYR A 257 10.20 6.27 27.87
N ASP A 258 8.92 6.58 28.09
CA ASP A 258 8.21 6.18 29.30
C ASP A 258 7.87 4.68 29.31
N TYR A 259 7.69 4.07 28.13
CA TYR A 259 7.19 2.68 27.99
C TYR A 259 8.14 1.77 27.19
N PHE A 260 9.41 2.17 26.99
CA PHE A 260 10.38 1.31 26.34
C PHE A 260 10.60 -0.01 27.13
N PRO A 261 10.76 -1.18 26.47
CA PRO A 261 10.82 -1.38 25.01
C PRO A 261 9.48 -1.70 24.34
N PHE A 262 8.41 -1.86 25.06
CA PHE A 262 7.15 -2.41 24.53
C PHE A 262 6.10 -1.35 24.12
N GLY A 263 6.34 -0.08 24.41
CA GLY A 263 5.39 0.99 24.14
C GLY A 263 4.27 1.07 25.18
N SER A 264 3.33 1.97 24.96
CA SER A 264 2.18 2.19 25.88
C SER A 264 1.06 1.14 25.74
N GLY A 265 1.21 0.23 24.82
CA GLY A 265 0.17 -0.75 24.49
C GLY A 265 -0.78 -0.27 23.41
#